data_cfc93141c151218cdc29bb891238ddee
#
_entry.id   cfc93141c151218cdc29bb891238ddee
#
_cell.length_a   1.000
_cell.length_b   1.000
_cell.length_c   1.000
_cell.angle_alpha   90.00
_cell.angle_beta   90.00
_cell.angle_gamma   90.00
#
_symmetry.space_group_name_H-M   'P 1'
#
loop_
_entity.id
_entity.type
_entity.pdbx_description
1 polymer ?
#
loop_
_entity_poly.entity_id
_entity_poly.type
_entity_poly.pdbx_seq_one_letter_code
_entity_poly.pdbx_strand_id
1 'polypeptide(L)'
;MSIKSAFAKSHILKPNSLIKSNPDAPINTVELYLDYACPFCLKIFSRWFEGGLFEDKFLSQHNIQIRFNNVPQPWHLRSIPIHNVGLAVARYQPESFLDYSLQLFKDAKETWDDNLNGSTPEEFNKILATHANKYTGINQDLVLAYLNDKDEGKARIPDLKYFVRYHRTVGAHVTPTVAINGIIVNNIESGTDLDTVVEIIKQQTS
;
A
#
# COMPACT_ATOMS: atom_id res chain seq x y z
N MET A 1 9.78 -14.15 1.36
CA MET A 1 9.46 -14.11 -0.10
C MET A 1 9.77 -12.70 -0.61
N SER A 2 10.54 -12.54 -1.68
CA SER A 2 10.91 -11.23 -2.21
C SER A 2 9.72 -10.56 -2.91
N ILE A 3 9.65 -9.21 -2.85
CA ILE A 3 8.66 -8.46 -3.61
C ILE A 3 9.07 -8.40 -5.09
N LYS A 4 8.10 -8.22 -6.00
CA LYS A 4 8.37 -7.94 -7.42
C LYS A 4 9.26 -6.70 -7.55
N SER A 5 10.35 -6.77 -8.32
CA SER A 5 11.37 -5.70 -8.39
C SER A 5 10.81 -4.30 -8.70
N ALA A 6 9.76 -4.23 -9.53
CA ALA A 6 9.08 -2.98 -9.87
C ALA A 6 8.49 -2.24 -8.64
N PHE A 7 8.27 -2.93 -7.53
CA PHE A 7 7.66 -2.39 -6.32
C PHE A 7 8.59 -2.34 -5.11
N ALA A 8 9.86 -2.74 -5.27
CA ALA A 8 10.80 -2.77 -4.16
C ALA A 8 11.04 -1.39 -3.53
N LYS A 9 11.03 -0.33 -4.34
CA LYS A 9 11.26 1.05 -3.86
C LYS A 9 10.02 1.70 -3.23
N SER A 10 8.83 1.31 -3.67
CA SER A 10 7.57 1.91 -3.21
C SER A 10 6.95 1.18 -2.02
N HIS A 11 6.97 -0.16 -2.06
CA HIS A 11 6.23 -0.99 -1.10
C HIS A 11 7.08 -1.52 0.05
N ILE A 12 8.39 -1.28 0.06
CA ILE A 12 9.27 -1.64 1.16
C ILE A 12 9.97 -0.40 1.69
N LEU A 13 9.66 -0.05 2.93
CA LEU A 13 10.32 1.01 3.68
C LEU A 13 11.40 0.38 4.54
N LYS A 14 12.65 0.69 4.23
CA LYS A 14 13.84 0.19 4.95
C LYS A 14 14.57 1.32 5.65
N PRO A 15 15.28 1.05 6.76
CA PRO A 15 16.20 2.02 7.35
C PRO A 15 17.25 2.51 6.35
N ASN A 16 17.46 3.82 6.30
CA ASN A 16 18.45 4.44 5.42
C ASN A 16 19.87 3.95 5.70
N SER A 17 20.19 3.68 6.96
CA SER A 17 21.47 3.10 7.39
C SER A 17 21.72 1.75 6.74
N LEU A 18 20.70 0.88 6.72
CA LEU A 18 20.79 -0.45 6.13
C LEU A 18 20.93 -0.38 4.61
N ILE A 19 20.16 0.51 3.95
CA ILE A 19 20.24 0.70 2.49
C ILE A 19 21.67 1.08 2.07
N LYS A 20 22.34 1.92 2.88
CA LYS A 20 23.70 2.41 2.57
C LYS A 20 24.80 1.41 2.90
N SER A 21 24.66 0.60 3.95
CA SER A 21 25.72 -0.28 4.45
C SER A 21 25.63 -1.70 3.91
N ASN A 22 24.47 -2.31 4.00
CA ASN A 22 24.21 -3.69 3.54
C ASN A 22 22.72 -3.89 3.24
N PRO A 23 22.27 -3.61 2.02
CA PRO A 23 20.86 -3.69 1.65
C PRO A 23 20.26 -5.11 1.73
N ASP A 24 21.10 -6.13 1.74
CA ASP A 24 20.71 -7.55 1.78
C ASP A 24 20.81 -8.16 3.19
N ALA A 25 21.19 -7.37 4.20
CA ALA A 25 21.24 -7.87 5.58
C ALA A 25 19.86 -8.37 6.04
N PRO A 26 19.80 -9.45 6.83
CA PRO A 26 18.57 -9.90 7.45
C PRO A 26 17.93 -8.79 8.29
N ILE A 27 16.64 -8.57 8.09
CA ILE A 27 15.88 -7.55 8.80
C ILE A 27 14.47 -8.07 9.08
N ASN A 28 13.94 -7.77 10.27
CA ASN A 28 12.55 -8.09 10.59
C ASN A 28 11.59 -7.32 9.70
N THR A 29 10.52 -7.98 9.28
CA THR A 29 9.54 -7.39 8.36
C THR A 29 8.17 -7.30 9.01
N VAL A 30 7.62 -6.09 9.07
CA VAL A 30 6.21 -5.85 9.40
C VAL A 30 5.44 -5.68 8.10
N GLU A 31 4.48 -6.53 7.84
CA GLU A 31 3.69 -6.53 6.61
C GLU A 31 2.28 -5.98 6.88
N LEU A 32 1.88 -4.97 6.12
CA LEU A 32 0.53 -4.41 6.13
C LEU A 32 -0.24 -4.88 4.91
N TYR A 33 -1.38 -5.51 5.12
CA TYR A 33 -2.31 -5.98 4.09
C TYR A 33 -3.54 -5.08 4.10
N LEU A 34 -3.65 -4.20 3.10
CA LEU A 34 -4.57 -3.08 3.12
C LEU A 34 -5.39 -2.96 1.83
N ASP A 35 -6.64 -2.51 1.99
CA ASP A 35 -7.53 -2.12 0.89
C ASP A 35 -7.84 -0.62 1.00
N TYR A 36 -7.59 0.13 -0.05
CA TYR A 36 -7.85 1.58 -0.07
C TYR A 36 -9.31 1.95 0.18
N ALA A 37 -10.26 1.09 -0.21
CA ALA A 37 -11.69 1.33 0.01
C ALA A 37 -12.19 0.89 1.40
N CYS A 38 -11.32 0.31 2.24
CA CYS A 38 -11.68 -0.15 3.58
C CYS A 38 -11.49 0.97 4.62
N PRO A 39 -12.56 1.38 5.36
CA PRO A 39 -12.46 2.44 6.37
C PRO A 39 -11.56 2.06 7.55
N PHE A 40 -11.46 0.78 7.89
CA PHE A 40 -10.56 0.29 8.93
C PHE A 40 -9.10 0.34 8.49
N CYS A 41 -8.83 0.21 7.19
CA CYS A 41 -7.49 0.41 6.62
C CYS A 41 -7.08 1.88 6.65
N LEU A 42 -7.99 2.80 6.31
CA LEU A 42 -7.74 4.23 6.51
C LEU A 42 -7.35 4.53 7.96
N LYS A 43 -8.10 3.95 8.93
CA LYS A 43 -7.87 4.20 10.35
C LYS A 43 -6.48 3.75 10.80
N ILE A 44 -6.07 2.51 10.50
CA ILE A 44 -4.75 1.99 10.91
C ILE A 44 -3.64 2.72 10.17
N PHE A 45 -3.77 2.93 8.85
CA PHE A 45 -2.72 3.56 8.04
C PHE A 45 -2.48 5.01 8.47
N SER A 46 -3.54 5.81 8.66
CA SER A 46 -3.41 7.21 9.11
C SER A 46 -2.75 7.29 10.48
N ARG A 47 -3.15 6.44 11.43
CA ARG A 47 -2.53 6.41 12.77
C ARG A 47 -1.05 6.07 12.72
N TRP A 48 -0.66 5.08 11.93
CA TRP A 48 0.75 4.70 11.78
C TRP A 48 1.54 5.78 11.06
N PHE A 49 0.94 6.42 10.06
CA PHE A 49 1.55 7.53 9.33
C PHE A 49 1.78 8.73 10.24
N GLU A 50 0.74 9.20 10.94
CA GLU A 50 0.80 10.32 11.88
C GLU A 50 1.68 10.02 13.11
N GLY A 51 1.74 8.76 13.52
CA GLY A 51 2.59 8.29 14.62
C GLY A 51 4.05 8.04 14.24
N GLY A 52 4.44 8.29 12.98
CA GLY A 52 5.83 8.21 12.52
C GLY A 52 6.37 6.77 12.37
N LEU A 53 5.50 5.72 12.31
CA LEU A 53 5.94 4.34 12.17
C LEU A 53 6.60 4.07 10.81
N PHE A 54 6.33 4.89 9.82
CA PHE A 54 6.94 4.80 8.49
C PHE A 54 8.24 5.61 8.36
N GLU A 55 8.61 6.37 9.38
CA GLU A 55 9.80 7.20 9.35
C GLU A 55 11.08 6.40 9.58
N ASP A 56 12.17 6.85 8.95
CA ASP A 56 13.50 6.24 9.08
C ASP A 56 13.94 6.09 10.55
N LYS A 57 13.59 7.06 11.40
CA LYS A 57 13.89 7.03 12.83
C LYS A 57 13.30 5.81 13.50
N PHE A 58 12.02 5.53 13.26
CA PHE A 58 11.33 4.36 13.84
C PHE A 58 11.89 3.06 13.27
N LEU A 59 12.04 2.97 11.94
CA LEU A 59 12.56 1.79 11.26
C LEU A 59 13.97 1.43 11.74
N SER A 60 14.84 2.44 11.87
CA SER A 60 16.22 2.26 12.35
C SER A 60 16.27 1.86 13.82
N GLN A 61 15.46 2.50 14.69
CA GLN A 61 15.43 2.23 16.12
C GLN A 61 15.03 0.78 16.42
N HIS A 62 14.09 0.22 15.63
CA HIS A 62 13.55 -1.13 15.83
C HIS A 62 14.16 -2.18 14.91
N ASN A 63 15.11 -1.81 14.04
CA ASN A 63 15.72 -2.68 13.05
C ASN A 63 14.69 -3.47 12.24
N ILE A 64 13.67 -2.78 11.74
CA ILE A 64 12.58 -3.35 10.95
C ILE A 64 12.48 -2.68 9.59
N GLN A 65 11.89 -3.40 8.64
CA GLN A 65 11.31 -2.84 7.43
C GLN A 65 9.79 -2.98 7.46
N ILE A 66 9.09 -2.06 6.82
CA ILE A 66 7.63 -2.18 6.64
C ILE A 66 7.35 -2.47 5.17
N ARG A 67 6.49 -3.46 4.94
CA ARG A 67 6.03 -3.85 3.62
C ARG A 67 4.54 -3.58 3.47
N PHE A 68 4.17 -2.79 2.47
CA PHE A 68 2.79 -2.56 2.07
C PHE A 68 2.34 -3.66 1.09
N ASN A 69 1.18 -4.26 1.29
CA ASN A 69 0.59 -5.25 0.39
C ASN A 69 -0.83 -4.83 0.01
N ASN A 70 -1.07 -4.71 -1.29
CA ASN A 70 -2.37 -4.37 -1.85
C ASN A 70 -3.33 -5.56 -1.77
N VAL A 71 -4.49 -5.38 -1.14
CA VAL A 71 -5.51 -6.43 -0.95
C VAL A 71 -6.89 -5.90 -1.36
N PRO A 72 -7.20 -5.85 -2.66
CA PRO A 72 -8.53 -5.42 -3.09
C PRO A 72 -9.58 -6.43 -2.63
N GLN A 73 -10.58 -5.95 -1.89
CA GLN A 73 -11.68 -6.77 -1.41
C GLN A 73 -12.86 -6.76 -2.39
N PRO A 74 -13.48 -7.92 -2.68
CA PRO A 74 -14.52 -8.03 -3.70
C PRO A 74 -15.82 -7.30 -3.35
N TRP A 75 -16.07 -7.01 -2.08
CA TRP A 75 -17.25 -6.27 -1.62
C TRP A 75 -17.09 -4.75 -1.66
N HIS A 76 -15.90 -4.23 -1.93
CA HIS A 76 -15.66 -2.82 -2.17
C HIS A 76 -15.63 -2.59 -3.70
N LEU A 77 -16.72 -2.11 -4.27
CA LEU A 77 -16.95 -2.05 -5.71
C LEU A 77 -15.83 -1.35 -6.50
N ARG A 78 -15.18 -0.34 -5.91
CA ARG A 78 -14.15 0.46 -6.57
C ARG A 78 -12.73 0.15 -6.10
N SER A 79 -12.56 -0.85 -5.26
CA SER A 79 -11.25 -1.23 -4.73
C SER A 79 -10.22 -1.51 -5.84
N ILE A 80 -10.58 -2.31 -6.83
CA ILE A 80 -9.67 -2.67 -7.93
C ILE A 80 -9.15 -1.46 -8.71
N PRO A 81 -10.00 -0.54 -9.23
CA PRO A 81 -9.50 0.66 -9.91
C PRO A 81 -8.62 1.54 -9.02
N ILE A 82 -8.97 1.69 -7.74
CA ILE A 82 -8.19 2.49 -6.78
C ILE A 82 -6.82 1.83 -6.53
N HIS A 83 -6.76 0.52 -6.37
CA HIS A 83 -5.49 -0.18 -6.29
C HIS A 83 -4.65 -0.03 -7.56
N ASN A 84 -5.27 -0.06 -8.73
CA ASN A 84 -4.56 0.11 -10.00
C ASN A 84 -3.88 1.48 -10.10
N VAL A 85 -4.53 2.58 -9.70
CA VAL A 85 -3.88 3.90 -9.73
C VAL A 85 -2.75 3.98 -8.70
N GLY A 86 -2.91 3.42 -7.51
CA GLY A 86 -1.83 3.30 -6.53
C GLY A 86 -0.63 2.53 -7.08
N LEU A 87 -0.87 1.42 -7.80
CA LEU A 87 0.18 0.63 -8.46
C LEU A 87 0.85 1.38 -9.62
N ALA A 88 0.11 2.23 -10.36
CA ALA A 88 0.70 3.10 -11.37
C ALA A 88 1.70 4.08 -10.75
N VAL A 89 1.31 4.77 -9.69
CA VAL A 89 2.22 5.67 -8.95
C VAL A 89 3.41 4.90 -8.38
N ALA A 90 3.16 3.78 -7.73
CA ALA A 90 4.23 2.91 -7.20
C ALA A 90 5.27 2.48 -8.24
N ARG A 91 4.84 2.27 -9.47
CA ARG A 91 5.68 1.82 -10.58
C ARG A 91 6.49 2.94 -11.21
N TYR A 92 5.85 4.08 -11.45
CA TYR A 92 6.44 5.16 -12.24
C TYR A 92 7.02 6.30 -11.41
N GLN A 93 6.56 6.44 -10.16
CA GLN A 93 7.02 7.48 -9.22
C GLN A 93 7.03 6.91 -7.79
N PRO A 94 7.88 5.89 -7.53
CA PRO A 94 7.86 5.10 -6.28
C PRO A 94 8.05 5.91 -5.01
N GLU A 95 8.76 7.03 -5.07
CA GLU A 95 9.02 7.94 -3.93
C GLU A 95 7.75 8.63 -3.43
N SER A 96 6.75 8.82 -4.27
CA SER A 96 5.47 9.44 -3.91
C SER A 96 4.44 8.44 -3.39
N PHE A 97 4.72 7.13 -3.44
CA PHE A 97 3.72 6.09 -3.20
C PHE A 97 3.09 6.14 -1.82
N LEU A 98 3.90 6.34 -0.77
CA LEU A 98 3.42 6.31 0.61
C LEU A 98 2.46 7.48 0.90
N ASP A 99 2.89 8.71 0.56
CA ASP A 99 2.09 9.92 0.74
C ASP A 99 0.83 9.87 -0.13
N TYR A 100 0.97 9.37 -1.36
CA TYR A 100 -0.16 9.18 -2.26
C TYR A 100 -1.15 8.14 -1.73
N SER A 101 -0.66 7.07 -1.11
CA SER A 101 -1.51 6.07 -0.47
C SER A 101 -2.39 6.67 0.62
N LEU A 102 -1.87 7.62 1.42
CA LEU A 102 -2.68 8.34 2.42
C LEU A 102 -3.81 9.14 1.77
N GLN A 103 -3.53 9.80 0.64
CA GLN A 103 -4.58 10.55 -0.08
C GLN A 103 -5.63 9.59 -0.68
N LEU A 104 -5.18 8.46 -1.26
CA LEU A 104 -6.10 7.44 -1.77
C LEU A 104 -7.05 6.93 -0.68
N PHE A 105 -6.54 6.63 0.53
CA PHE A 105 -7.37 6.22 1.66
C PHE A 105 -8.39 7.29 2.07
N LYS A 106 -7.96 8.56 2.16
CA LYS A 106 -8.82 9.67 2.56
C LYS A 106 -9.95 9.89 1.53
N ASP A 107 -9.60 9.96 0.27
CA ASP A 107 -10.55 10.29 -0.79
C ASP A 107 -11.46 9.10 -1.16
N ALA A 108 -11.00 7.86 -1.00
CA ALA A 108 -11.82 6.66 -1.22
C ALA A 108 -13.04 6.60 -0.29
N LYS A 109 -12.89 7.06 0.97
CA LYS A 109 -13.99 7.11 1.95
C LYS A 109 -15.04 8.17 1.61
N GLU A 110 -14.58 9.34 1.11
CA GLU A 110 -15.43 10.54 1.05
C GLU A 110 -16.10 10.75 -0.31
N THR A 111 -15.49 10.24 -1.40
CA THR A 111 -15.87 10.67 -2.74
C THR A 111 -16.17 9.55 -3.74
N TRP A 112 -15.72 8.29 -3.50
CA TRP A 112 -15.68 7.32 -4.58
C TRP A 112 -16.74 6.22 -4.52
N ASP A 113 -17.31 5.92 -3.38
CA ASP A 113 -18.37 4.91 -3.28
C ASP A 113 -19.77 5.50 -3.57
N ASP A 114 -20.08 6.69 -3.07
CA ASP A 114 -21.44 7.27 -3.15
C ASP A 114 -21.64 8.23 -4.33
N ASN A 115 -20.61 8.96 -4.77
CA ASN A 115 -20.76 10.10 -5.68
C ASN A 115 -20.51 9.78 -7.16
N LEU A 116 -20.05 8.58 -7.50
CA LEU A 116 -19.71 8.21 -8.87
C LEU A 116 -20.61 7.11 -9.44
N ASN A 117 -21.79 6.95 -8.87
CA ASN A 117 -22.83 6.07 -9.40
C ASN A 117 -23.21 6.49 -10.83
N GLY A 118 -22.90 5.61 -11.82
CA GLY A 118 -23.20 5.84 -13.23
C GLY A 118 -22.00 6.22 -14.10
N SER A 119 -20.81 6.47 -13.56
CA SER A 119 -19.63 6.70 -14.40
C SER A 119 -19.16 5.40 -15.07
N THR A 120 -18.78 5.50 -16.33
CA THR A 120 -18.12 4.39 -17.06
C THR A 120 -16.73 4.11 -16.48
N PRO A 121 -16.18 2.91 -16.71
CA PRO A 121 -14.80 2.60 -16.29
C PRO A 121 -13.75 3.59 -16.85
N GLU A 122 -13.95 4.04 -18.08
CA GLU A 122 -13.06 5.01 -18.74
C GLU A 122 -13.12 6.39 -18.08
N GLU A 123 -14.31 6.86 -17.72
CA GLU A 123 -14.50 8.12 -16.98
C GLU A 123 -13.85 8.04 -15.61
N PHE A 124 -14.04 6.92 -14.90
CA PHE A 124 -13.43 6.73 -13.62
C PHE A 124 -11.90 6.66 -13.69
N ASN A 125 -11.33 6.00 -14.70
CA ASN A 125 -9.89 5.99 -14.93
C ASN A 125 -9.32 7.41 -15.18
N LYS A 126 -10.08 8.30 -15.87
CA LYS A 126 -9.67 9.70 -16.04
C LYS A 126 -9.65 10.45 -14.71
N ILE A 127 -10.66 10.24 -13.85
CA ILE A 127 -10.71 10.83 -12.51
C ILE A 127 -9.49 10.37 -11.68
N LEU A 128 -9.20 9.07 -11.68
CA LEU A 128 -8.06 8.51 -10.96
C LEU A 128 -6.72 9.05 -11.47
N ALA A 129 -6.55 9.18 -12.78
CA ALA A 129 -5.33 9.72 -13.36
C ALA A 129 -5.15 11.21 -13.03
N THR A 130 -6.24 12.00 -13.05
CA THR A 130 -6.23 13.40 -12.61
C THR A 130 -5.90 13.52 -11.12
N HIS A 131 -6.44 12.64 -10.30
CA HIS A 131 -6.15 12.56 -8.88
C HIS A 131 -4.65 12.26 -8.62
N ALA A 132 -4.09 11.27 -9.31
CA ALA A 132 -2.68 10.95 -9.19
C ALA A 132 -1.79 12.14 -9.60
N ASN A 133 -2.09 12.79 -10.72
CA ASN A 133 -1.36 13.99 -11.16
C ASN A 133 -1.44 15.14 -10.12
N LYS A 134 -2.63 15.41 -9.58
CA LYS A 134 -2.85 16.46 -8.58
C LYS A 134 -1.95 16.29 -7.35
N TYR A 135 -1.84 15.06 -6.83
CA TYR A 135 -1.14 14.81 -5.57
C TYR A 135 0.35 14.45 -5.72
N THR A 136 0.78 13.99 -6.89
CA THR A 136 2.15 13.54 -7.10
C THR A 136 2.91 14.26 -8.21
N GLY A 137 2.19 14.98 -9.08
CA GLY A 137 2.76 15.58 -10.29
C GLY A 137 3.07 14.57 -11.41
N ILE A 138 2.70 13.29 -11.24
CA ILE A 138 2.90 12.26 -12.27
C ILE A 138 2.18 12.61 -13.57
N ASN A 139 2.78 12.26 -14.72
CA ASN A 139 2.14 12.48 -16.01
C ASN A 139 0.81 11.71 -16.12
N GLN A 140 -0.28 12.44 -16.34
CA GLN A 140 -1.63 11.90 -16.40
C GLN A 140 -1.82 10.89 -17.53
N ASP A 141 -1.21 11.14 -18.71
CA ASP A 141 -1.34 10.24 -19.88
C ASP A 141 -0.63 8.91 -19.63
N LEU A 142 0.49 8.93 -18.90
CA LEU A 142 1.19 7.72 -18.47
C LEU A 142 0.31 6.86 -17.57
N VAL A 143 -0.34 7.49 -16.57
CA VAL A 143 -1.28 6.81 -15.67
C VAL A 143 -2.48 6.26 -16.43
N LEU A 144 -3.06 7.04 -17.33
CA LEU A 144 -4.19 6.60 -18.18
C LEU A 144 -3.80 5.41 -19.08
N ALA A 145 -2.61 5.44 -19.68
CA ALA A 145 -2.11 4.33 -20.49
C ALA A 145 -2.04 3.05 -19.66
N TYR A 146 -1.51 3.13 -18.44
CA TYR A 146 -1.47 1.99 -17.50
C TYR A 146 -2.88 1.51 -17.12
N LEU A 147 -3.77 2.42 -16.69
CA LEU A 147 -5.13 2.07 -16.27
C LEU A 147 -5.97 1.44 -17.36
N ASN A 148 -5.73 1.78 -18.62
CA ASN A 148 -6.45 1.28 -19.79
C ASN A 148 -5.73 0.14 -20.53
N ASP A 149 -4.66 -0.45 -19.94
CA ASP A 149 -3.83 -1.49 -20.58
C ASP A 149 -3.26 -1.07 -21.95
N LYS A 150 -2.95 0.21 -22.10
CA LYS A 150 -2.36 0.79 -23.33
C LYS A 150 -0.87 1.11 -23.16
N ASP A 151 -0.32 0.88 -21.96
CA ASP A 151 1.11 0.94 -21.71
C ASP A 151 1.83 -0.20 -22.43
N GLU A 152 3.09 0.03 -22.82
CA GLU A 152 3.89 -0.90 -23.62
C GLU A 152 3.95 -2.31 -23.03
N GLY A 153 4.03 -2.42 -21.71
CA GLY A 153 4.12 -3.69 -20.99
C GLY A 153 2.79 -4.33 -20.57
N LYS A 154 1.65 -3.64 -20.78
CA LYS A 154 0.34 -4.05 -20.24
C LYS A 154 0.43 -4.51 -18.79
N ALA A 155 1.08 -3.69 -17.95
CA ALA A 155 1.57 -4.09 -16.65
C ALA A 155 0.48 -4.18 -15.59
N ARG A 156 -0.65 -3.48 -15.75
CA ARG A 156 -1.73 -3.35 -14.76
C ARG A 156 -2.23 -4.70 -14.24
N ILE A 157 -2.62 -5.59 -15.14
CA ILE A 157 -3.16 -6.91 -14.76
C ILE A 157 -2.09 -7.80 -14.08
N PRO A 158 -0.87 -7.96 -14.64
CA PRO A 158 0.20 -8.68 -13.97
C PRO A 158 0.60 -8.12 -12.60
N ASP A 159 0.56 -6.80 -12.42
CA ASP A 159 0.90 -6.14 -11.18
C ASP A 159 -0.15 -6.42 -10.11
N LEU A 160 -1.43 -6.19 -10.41
CA LEU A 160 -2.53 -6.50 -9.50
C LEU A 160 -2.57 -7.99 -9.12
N LYS A 161 -2.44 -8.88 -10.13
CA LYS A 161 -2.40 -10.33 -9.90
C LYS A 161 -1.26 -10.77 -8.98
N TYR A 162 -0.11 -10.09 -9.01
CA TYR A 162 0.98 -10.38 -8.10
C TYR A 162 0.54 -10.23 -6.64
N PHE A 163 -0.03 -9.08 -6.27
CA PHE A 163 -0.48 -8.82 -4.91
C PHE A 163 -1.66 -9.71 -4.49
N VAL A 164 -2.63 -9.93 -5.40
CA VAL A 164 -3.76 -10.82 -5.13
C VAL A 164 -3.30 -12.27 -4.86
N ARG A 165 -2.34 -12.78 -5.61
CA ARG A 165 -1.77 -14.11 -5.36
C ARG A 165 -1.00 -14.12 -4.04
N TYR A 166 -0.20 -13.09 -3.78
CA TYR A 166 0.62 -13.03 -2.57
C TYR A 166 -0.24 -13.08 -1.30
N HIS A 167 -1.20 -12.17 -1.15
CA HIS A 167 -2.02 -12.15 0.06
C HIS A 167 -2.83 -13.43 0.28
N ARG A 168 -3.29 -14.07 -0.82
CA ARG A 168 -3.99 -15.37 -0.74
C ARG A 168 -3.07 -16.50 -0.27
N THR A 169 -1.82 -16.51 -0.73
CA THR A 169 -0.84 -17.52 -0.34
C THR A 169 -0.48 -17.43 1.15
N VAL A 170 -0.41 -16.22 1.70
CA VAL A 170 -0.11 -16.03 3.14
C VAL A 170 -1.35 -16.08 4.04
N GLY A 171 -2.55 -16.21 3.47
CA GLY A 171 -3.80 -16.30 4.23
C GLY A 171 -4.35 -14.97 4.74
N ALA A 172 -3.87 -13.84 4.24
CA ALA A 172 -4.42 -12.52 4.58
C ALA A 172 -5.71 -12.25 3.79
N HIS A 173 -6.84 -12.72 4.32
CA HIS A 173 -8.15 -12.67 3.63
C HIS A 173 -8.98 -11.45 3.99
N VAL A 174 -8.73 -10.84 5.14
CA VAL A 174 -9.42 -9.63 5.63
C VAL A 174 -8.48 -8.45 5.66
N THR A 175 -9.04 -7.23 5.69
CA THR A 175 -8.26 -6.00 5.76
C THR A 175 -8.81 -5.05 6.84
N PRO A 176 -7.94 -4.40 7.60
CA PRO A 176 -6.48 -4.57 7.61
C PRO A 176 -6.05 -5.91 8.24
N THR A 177 -4.95 -6.48 7.74
CA THR A 177 -4.22 -7.56 8.40
C THR A 177 -2.77 -7.12 8.58
N VAL A 178 -2.17 -7.46 9.72
CA VAL A 178 -0.76 -7.24 10.00
C VAL A 178 -0.08 -8.59 10.16
N ALA A 179 1.10 -8.75 9.56
CA ALA A 179 1.96 -9.89 9.81
C ALA A 179 3.38 -9.40 10.20
N ILE A 180 4.06 -10.16 11.03
CA ILE A 180 5.44 -9.91 11.42
C ILE A 180 6.25 -11.16 11.06
N ASN A 181 7.29 -10.99 10.25
CA ASN A 181 8.11 -12.08 9.74
C ASN A 181 7.30 -13.21 9.07
N GLY A 182 6.21 -12.83 8.38
CA GLY A 182 5.31 -13.75 7.67
C GLY A 182 4.26 -14.44 8.55
N ILE A 183 4.19 -14.13 9.85
CA ILE A 183 3.19 -14.67 10.77
C ILE A 183 2.12 -13.61 11.02
N ILE A 184 0.85 -13.95 10.77
CA ILE A 184 -0.27 -13.03 11.01
C ILE A 184 -0.43 -12.78 12.52
N VAL A 185 -0.54 -11.51 12.87
CA VAL A 185 -0.66 -11.02 14.26
C VAL A 185 -2.08 -10.50 14.47
N ASN A 186 -2.93 -11.30 15.11
CA ASN A 186 -4.35 -11.02 15.24
C ASN A 186 -4.71 -9.95 16.29
N ASN A 187 -3.76 -9.60 17.17
CA ASN A 187 -3.94 -8.60 18.23
C ASN A 187 -3.54 -7.17 17.82
N ILE A 188 -3.19 -6.96 16.56
CA ILE A 188 -3.06 -5.62 15.97
C ILE A 188 -4.28 -5.35 15.09
N GLU A 189 -5.23 -4.61 15.64
CA GLU A 189 -6.44 -4.18 14.95
C GLU A 189 -6.37 -2.71 14.53
N SER A 190 -7.34 -2.23 13.75
CA SER A 190 -7.40 -0.83 13.33
C SER A 190 -7.53 0.16 14.49
N GLY A 191 -8.02 -0.30 15.62
CA GLY A 191 -8.22 0.48 16.86
C GLY A 191 -7.08 0.39 17.86
N THR A 192 -6.13 -0.53 17.69
CA THR A 192 -5.01 -0.73 18.61
C THR A 192 -4.18 0.56 18.74
N ASP A 193 -3.90 1.00 19.94
CA ASP A 193 -3.06 2.19 20.17
C ASP A 193 -1.61 1.95 19.76
N LEU A 194 -0.90 3.06 19.47
CA LEU A 194 0.44 2.97 18.90
C LEU A 194 1.46 2.36 19.87
N ASP A 195 1.34 2.62 21.16
CA ASP A 195 2.27 2.07 22.16
C ASP A 195 2.13 0.55 22.22
N THR A 196 0.90 0.05 22.22
CA THR A 196 0.60 -1.39 22.14
C THR A 196 1.12 -2.00 20.83
N VAL A 197 0.93 -1.34 19.69
CA VAL A 197 1.49 -1.80 18.39
C VAL A 197 3.00 -1.92 18.46
N VAL A 198 3.68 -0.89 18.98
CA VAL A 198 5.14 -0.88 19.12
C VAL A 198 5.63 -1.99 20.05
N GLU A 199 4.92 -2.23 21.16
CA GLU A 199 5.27 -3.29 22.11
C GLU A 199 5.13 -4.68 21.45
N ILE A 200 4.04 -4.93 20.72
CA ILE A 200 3.86 -6.19 19.98
C ILE A 200 4.97 -6.37 18.94
N ILE A 201 5.32 -5.33 18.19
CA ILE A 201 6.42 -5.40 17.22
C ILE A 201 7.72 -5.81 17.92
N LYS A 202 8.07 -5.16 19.03
CA LYS A 202 9.28 -5.49 19.81
C LYS A 202 9.28 -6.94 20.27
N GLN A 203 8.18 -7.44 20.82
CA GLN A 203 8.07 -8.82 21.29
C GLN A 203 8.22 -9.86 20.19
N GLN A 204 7.82 -9.54 18.97
CA GLN A 204 7.89 -10.45 17.82
C GLN A 204 9.20 -10.34 17.03
N THR A 205 10.02 -9.32 17.30
CA THR A 205 11.27 -9.06 16.58
C THR A 205 12.53 -9.16 17.46
N SER A 206 12.37 -9.38 18.77
CA SER A 206 13.46 -9.60 19.74
C SER A 206 14.06 -10.99 19.70
#